data_c4ff9ea0b6f429ea0d8081b98c37ef32
#
_entry.id   c4ff9ea0b6f429ea0d8081b98c37ef32
#
_cell.length_a   1.000
_cell.length_b   1.000
_cell.length_c   1.000
_cell.angle_alpha   90.00
_cell.angle_beta   90.00
_cell.angle_gamma   90.00
#
_symmetry.space_group_name_H-M   'P 1'
#
loop_
_entity.id
_entity.type
_entity.pdbx_description
1 polymer ?
#
loop_
_entity_poly.entity_id
_entity_poly.type
_entity_poly.pdbx_seq_one_letter_code
_entity_poly.pdbx_strand_id
1 'polypeptide(L)'
;MYPYLTIGSFHLGTFGLLLWLAAVAGTVVLDRSFKRAGVEADALNIVAMVVISGVLGAKLWHELQSPAELAAAMHQIFLPGAGHAGEVVSGFLHWFQAGFAWFGGMLAGIAMLMWQGRAAKPNGLTGLRAGIRMLDLATVGAAIGYGVGRIGCLTSGDGDYGRNTTSAWGIHMAKDALVPPHPADALVLPTPLWEFGIALVLGMLLWRLGRRARPLGWLTGMYLVLSGTARFVVEFWRINPKLYAGMSNAQVAALGSVIFGLVIMLIVKSRTPVGGPAPMPVREAVV
;
A
#
# COMPACT_ATOMS: atom_id res chain seq x y z
N MET A 1 3.45 -21.83 5.02
CA MET A 1 2.52 -20.73 4.90
C MET A 1 1.28 -21.09 5.68
N TYR A 2 0.73 -20.12 6.35
CA TYR A 2 -0.39 -20.34 7.27
C TYR A 2 -1.42 -19.24 7.03
N PRO A 3 -2.44 -19.47 6.19
CA PRO A 3 -3.50 -18.49 5.92
C PRO A 3 -4.22 -18.07 7.21
N TYR A 4 -4.29 -18.97 8.18
CA TYR A 4 -4.94 -18.74 9.46
C TYR A 4 -4.03 -19.13 10.63
N LEU A 5 -4.02 -18.29 11.64
CA LEU A 5 -3.53 -18.64 12.98
C LEU A 5 -4.71 -19.16 13.79
N THR A 6 -4.65 -20.43 14.18
CA THR A 6 -5.69 -21.07 14.98
C THR A 6 -5.28 -21.10 16.45
N ILE A 7 -6.06 -20.45 17.30
CA ILE A 7 -5.88 -20.44 18.77
C ILE A 7 -7.18 -20.96 19.37
N GLY A 8 -7.22 -22.25 19.71
CA GLY A 8 -8.45 -22.93 20.13
C GLY A 8 -9.48 -22.94 19.01
N SER A 9 -10.68 -22.38 19.26
CA SER A 9 -11.76 -22.22 18.27
C SER A 9 -11.66 -20.93 17.44
N PHE A 10 -10.67 -20.08 17.73
CA PHE A 10 -10.51 -18.79 17.05
C PHE A 10 -9.55 -18.91 15.87
N HIS A 11 -10.03 -18.49 14.67
CA HIS A 11 -9.26 -18.47 13.42
C HIS A 11 -8.96 -17.02 13.03
N LEU A 12 -7.72 -16.59 13.15
CA LEU A 12 -7.27 -15.26 12.73
C LEU A 12 -6.59 -15.35 11.37
N GLY A 13 -7.09 -14.62 10.38
CA GLY A 13 -6.45 -14.51 9.06
C GLY A 13 -5.08 -13.80 9.15
N THR A 14 -4.01 -14.47 8.73
CA THR A 14 -2.65 -13.93 8.76
C THR A 14 -2.49 -12.72 7.87
N PHE A 15 -3.23 -12.67 6.76
CA PHE A 15 -3.23 -11.50 5.86
C PHE A 15 -3.69 -10.22 6.59
N GLY A 16 -4.84 -10.29 7.30
CA GLY A 16 -5.35 -9.15 8.07
C GLY A 16 -4.40 -8.68 9.16
N LEU A 17 -3.79 -9.63 9.89
CA LEU A 17 -2.78 -9.33 10.89
C LEU A 17 -1.57 -8.61 10.29
N LEU A 18 -1.08 -9.06 9.15
CA LEU A 18 0.08 -8.45 8.48
C LEU A 18 -0.25 -7.10 7.84
N LEU A 19 -1.49 -6.89 7.37
CA LEU A 19 -1.94 -5.56 6.97
C LEU A 19 -1.98 -4.59 8.15
N TRP A 20 -2.46 -5.04 9.30
CA TRP A 20 -2.40 -4.25 10.52
C TRP A 20 -0.96 -3.90 10.92
N LEU A 21 -0.05 -4.88 10.90
CA LEU A 21 1.38 -4.64 11.16
C LEU A 21 2.00 -3.70 10.12
N ALA A 22 1.58 -3.77 8.85
CA ALA A 22 1.99 -2.84 7.80
C ALA A 22 1.56 -1.40 8.12
N ALA A 23 0.32 -1.20 8.60
CA ALA A 23 -0.17 0.10 9.05
C ALA A 23 0.62 0.61 10.26
N VAL A 24 0.90 -0.24 11.25
CA VAL A 24 1.73 0.12 12.42
C VAL A 24 3.15 0.51 11.99
N ALA A 25 3.79 -0.28 11.14
CA ALA A 25 5.13 0.02 10.63
C ALA A 25 5.15 1.34 9.84
N GLY A 26 4.15 1.55 8.97
CA GLY A 26 3.94 2.79 8.22
C GLY A 26 3.78 3.99 9.14
N THR A 27 2.99 3.87 10.21
CA THR A 27 2.77 4.91 11.23
C THR A 27 4.07 5.28 11.94
N VAL A 28 4.82 4.29 12.43
CA VAL A 28 6.10 4.52 13.12
C VAL A 28 7.10 5.24 12.21
N VAL A 29 7.16 4.85 10.94
CA VAL A 29 8.08 5.46 9.98
C VAL A 29 7.61 6.88 9.59
N LEU A 30 6.31 7.11 9.44
CA LEU A 30 5.74 8.41 9.15
C LEU A 30 5.98 9.39 10.31
N ASP A 31 5.76 8.96 11.56
CA ASP A 31 6.06 9.75 12.76
C ASP A 31 7.54 10.19 12.79
N ARG A 32 8.45 9.26 12.51
CA ARG A 32 9.88 9.60 12.40
C ARG A 32 10.19 10.56 11.26
N SER A 33 9.45 10.45 10.13
CA SER A 33 9.58 11.40 9.01
C SER A 33 9.11 12.80 9.42
N PHE A 34 8.02 12.90 10.18
CA PHE A 34 7.49 14.15 10.72
C PHE A 34 8.46 14.78 11.70
N LYS A 35 8.92 14.05 12.69
CA LYS A 35 9.92 14.53 13.68
C LYS A 35 11.19 15.05 13.00
N ARG A 36 11.70 14.32 12.00
CA ARG A 36 12.86 14.75 11.23
C ARG A 36 12.63 16.03 10.43
N ALA A 37 11.43 16.21 9.91
CA ALA A 37 11.05 17.37 9.10
C ALA A 37 10.56 18.56 9.93
N GLY A 38 10.49 18.45 11.27
CA GLY A 38 9.93 19.46 12.13
C GLY A 38 8.44 19.70 11.88
N VAL A 39 7.70 18.64 11.61
CA VAL A 39 6.25 18.68 11.38
C VAL A 39 5.52 18.12 12.60
N GLU A 40 4.68 18.93 13.19
CA GLU A 40 3.80 18.53 14.30
C GLU A 40 2.48 18.02 13.71
N ALA A 41 2.37 16.69 13.58
CA ALA A 41 1.17 16.03 13.11
C ALA A 41 1.05 14.63 13.73
N ASP A 42 -0.19 14.18 13.93
CA ASP A 42 -0.50 12.86 14.47
C ASP A 42 -0.44 11.80 13.35
N ALA A 43 0.69 11.08 13.30
CA ALA A 43 0.91 10.04 12.30
C ALA A 43 -0.10 8.88 12.43
N LEU A 44 -0.53 8.54 13.66
CA LEU A 44 -1.48 7.46 13.89
C LEU A 44 -2.86 7.81 13.31
N ASN A 45 -3.36 8.99 13.63
CA ASN A 45 -4.63 9.46 13.08
C ASN A 45 -4.58 9.56 11.54
N ILE A 46 -3.47 10.09 10.99
CA ILE A 46 -3.31 10.21 9.53
C ILE A 46 -3.34 8.84 8.87
N VAL A 47 -2.58 7.86 9.37
CA VAL A 47 -2.55 6.51 8.79
C VAL A 47 -3.89 5.81 8.97
N ALA A 48 -4.53 5.93 10.13
CA ALA A 48 -5.87 5.37 10.37
C ALA A 48 -6.89 5.89 9.33
N MET A 49 -6.92 7.20 9.11
CA MET A 49 -7.82 7.82 8.13
C MET A 49 -7.49 7.41 6.69
N VAL A 50 -6.21 7.27 6.35
CA VAL A 50 -5.76 6.76 5.04
C VAL A 50 -6.20 5.32 4.83
N VAL A 51 -6.06 4.45 5.85
CA VAL A 51 -6.48 3.04 5.78
C VAL A 51 -8.00 2.95 5.62
N ILE A 52 -8.77 3.66 6.45
CA ILE A 52 -10.24 3.67 6.36
C ILE A 52 -10.69 4.15 4.98
N SER A 53 -10.15 5.28 4.52
CA SER A 53 -10.49 5.82 3.19
C SER A 53 -10.07 4.88 2.07
N GLY A 54 -8.92 4.20 2.22
CA GLY A 54 -8.45 3.21 1.27
C GLY A 54 -9.39 2.02 1.16
N VAL A 55 -9.84 1.46 2.29
CA VAL A 55 -10.82 0.36 2.32
C VAL A 55 -12.14 0.78 1.67
N LEU A 56 -12.69 1.93 2.06
CA LEU A 56 -13.93 2.45 1.50
C LEU A 56 -13.80 2.75 0.00
N GLY A 57 -12.69 3.35 -0.42
CA GLY A 57 -12.43 3.65 -1.82
C GLY A 57 -12.25 2.40 -2.68
N ALA A 58 -11.59 1.38 -2.15
CA ALA A 58 -11.43 0.09 -2.82
C ALA A 58 -12.79 -0.60 -3.03
N LYS A 59 -13.64 -0.59 -2.00
CA LYS A 59 -15.01 -1.13 -2.07
C LYS A 59 -15.85 -0.33 -3.07
N LEU A 60 -15.89 0.98 -2.93
CA LEU A 60 -16.66 1.86 -3.83
C LEU A 60 -16.26 1.67 -5.29
N TRP A 61 -14.97 1.60 -5.58
CA TRP A 61 -14.48 1.40 -6.95
C TRP A 61 -14.94 0.05 -7.53
N HIS A 62 -14.87 -1.01 -6.72
CA HIS A 62 -15.36 -2.33 -7.14
C HIS A 62 -16.85 -2.29 -7.47
N GLU A 63 -17.68 -1.71 -6.61
CA GLU A 63 -19.12 -1.59 -6.83
C GLU A 63 -19.47 -0.75 -8.06
N LEU A 64 -18.69 0.29 -8.34
CA LEU A 64 -18.86 1.10 -9.56
C LEU A 64 -18.51 0.34 -10.85
N GLN A 65 -17.62 -0.66 -10.76
CA GLN A 65 -17.30 -1.52 -11.89
C GLN A 65 -18.34 -2.63 -12.13
N SER A 66 -19.07 -3.04 -11.08
CA SER A 66 -20.06 -4.13 -11.11
C SER A 66 -21.42 -3.69 -10.53
N PRO A 67 -22.09 -2.67 -11.08
CA PRO A 67 -23.31 -2.11 -10.49
C PRO A 67 -24.47 -3.11 -10.45
N ALA A 68 -24.51 -4.07 -11.37
CA ALA A 68 -25.53 -5.14 -11.37
C ALA A 68 -25.33 -6.11 -10.19
N GLU A 69 -24.09 -6.43 -9.82
CA GLU A 69 -23.76 -7.26 -8.67
C GLU A 69 -24.11 -6.54 -7.35
N LEU A 70 -23.82 -5.23 -7.27
CA LEU A 70 -24.25 -4.40 -6.15
C LEU A 70 -25.78 -4.43 -6.00
N ALA A 71 -26.52 -4.19 -7.08
CA ALA A 71 -27.98 -4.19 -7.05
C ALA A 71 -28.53 -5.56 -6.59
N ALA A 72 -27.96 -6.67 -7.09
CA ALA A 72 -28.32 -8.02 -6.68
C ALA A 72 -28.03 -8.27 -5.20
N ALA A 73 -26.85 -7.88 -4.71
CA ALA A 73 -26.47 -8.02 -3.31
C ALA A 73 -27.40 -7.20 -2.39
N MET A 74 -27.66 -5.94 -2.73
CA MET A 74 -28.57 -5.09 -1.96
C MET A 74 -29.98 -5.64 -1.96
N HIS A 75 -30.46 -6.16 -3.10
CA HIS A 75 -31.76 -6.79 -3.18
C HIS A 75 -31.84 -8.02 -2.28
N GLN A 76 -30.81 -8.87 -2.21
CA GLN A 76 -30.76 -10.03 -1.31
C GLN A 76 -30.72 -9.62 0.18
N ILE A 77 -29.97 -8.57 0.53
CA ILE A 77 -29.84 -8.10 1.91
C ILE A 77 -31.14 -7.47 2.42
N PHE A 78 -31.83 -6.70 1.57
CA PHE A 78 -33.01 -5.90 1.94
C PHE A 78 -34.32 -6.45 1.37
N LEU A 79 -34.38 -7.69 0.91
CA LEU A 79 -35.62 -8.30 0.44
C LEU A 79 -36.70 -8.27 1.51
N PRO A 80 -37.97 -7.94 1.14
CA PRO A 80 -39.11 -8.09 2.03
C PRO A 80 -39.30 -9.57 2.40
N GLY A 81 -38.98 -9.93 3.62
CA GLY A 81 -38.99 -11.32 4.11
C GLY A 81 -37.69 -11.78 4.77
N ALA A 82 -36.59 -11.02 4.68
CA ALA A 82 -35.42 -11.19 5.54
C ALA A 82 -35.86 -10.93 6.98
N GLY A 83 -36.25 -11.97 7.69
CA GLY A 83 -37.10 -11.88 8.86
C GLY A 83 -36.43 -11.34 10.11
N HIS A 84 -35.11 -11.16 10.16
CA HIS A 84 -34.43 -10.80 11.41
C HIS A 84 -33.24 -9.87 11.14
N ALA A 85 -33.07 -8.87 11.98
CA ALA A 85 -31.96 -7.91 11.90
C ALA A 85 -30.57 -8.59 11.79
N GLY A 86 -30.41 -9.79 12.37
CA GLY A 86 -29.19 -10.59 12.28
C GLY A 86 -28.86 -11.06 10.85
N GLU A 87 -29.87 -11.38 10.06
CA GLU A 87 -29.67 -11.81 8.65
C GLU A 87 -29.23 -10.63 7.77
N VAL A 88 -29.80 -9.45 7.98
CA VAL A 88 -29.41 -8.22 7.30
C VAL A 88 -27.97 -7.85 7.65
N VAL A 89 -27.60 -7.92 8.94
CA VAL A 89 -26.24 -7.62 9.39
C VAL A 89 -25.24 -8.64 8.81
N SER A 90 -25.56 -9.94 8.85
CA SER A 90 -24.66 -10.96 8.31
C SER A 90 -24.53 -10.85 6.79
N GLY A 91 -25.62 -10.57 6.07
CA GLY A 91 -25.62 -10.34 4.63
C GLY A 91 -24.78 -9.12 4.25
N PHE A 92 -24.92 -8.02 5.00
CA PHE A 92 -24.10 -6.82 4.82
C PHE A 92 -22.60 -7.08 5.08
N LEU A 93 -22.28 -7.78 6.17
CA LEU A 93 -20.89 -8.16 6.47
C LEU A 93 -20.31 -9.05 5.38
N HIS A 94 -21.08 -10.01 4.88
CA HIS A 94 -20.64 -10.90 3.80
C HIS A 94 -20.37 -10.12 2.50
N TRP A 95 -21.29 -9.24 2.11
CA TRP A 95 -21.08 -8.34 0.98
C TRP A 95 -19.85 -7.44 1.17
N PHE A 96 -19.64 -6.90 2.37
CA PHE A 96 -18.51 -6.02 2.63
C PHE A 96 -17.16 -6.75 2.61
N GLN A 97 -17.11 -8.03 2.96
CA GLN A 97 -15.87 -8.83 3.02
C GLN A 97 -15.29 -9.18 1.65
N ALA A 98 -16.07 -9.11 0.58
CA ALA A 98 -15.66 -9.49 -0.78
C ALA A 98 -15.63 -8.25 -1.71
N GLY A 99 -14.85 -8.35 -2.78
CA GLY A 99 -14.85 -7.34 -3.85
C GLY A 99 -14.19 -6.01 -3.45
N PHE A 100 -12.86 -5.96 -3.55
CA PHE A 100 -12.07 -4.73 -3.36
C PHE A 100 -11.20 -4.47 -4.59
N ALA A 101 -11.25 -3.24 -5.10
CA ALA A 101 -10.43 -2.83 -6.24
C ALA A 101 -9.23 -2.00 -5.76
N TRP A 102 -8.04 -2.47 -6.04
CA TRP A 102 -6.79 -1.84 -5.59
C TRP A 102 -6.68 -0.36 -6.00
N PHE A 103 -7.08 -0.01 -7.22
CA PHE A 103 -7.02 1.37 -7.72
C PHE A 103 -7.87 2.35 -6.90
N GLY A 104 -9.09 1.94 -6.53
CA GLY A 104 -9.96 2.77 -5.70
C GLY A 104 -9.35 3.04 -4.32
N GLY A 105 -8.76 2.01 -3.71
CA GLY A 105 -8.07 2.15 -2.43
C GLY A 105 -6.86 3.08 -2.50
N MET A 106 -6.05 2.94 -3.55
CA MET A 106 -4.89 3.81 -3.78
C MET A 106 -5.30 5.28 -3.96
N LEU A 107 -6.27 5.55 -4.83
CA LEU A 107 -6.72 6.92 -5.12
C LEU A 107 -7.34 7.58 -3.89
N ALA A 108 -8.20 6.87 -3.17
CA ALA A 108 -8.82 7.37 -1.94
C ALA A 108 -7.79 7.61 -0.83
N GLY A 109 -6.83 6.70 -0.65
CA GLY A 109 -5.73 6.87 0.30
C GLY A 109 -4.85 8.08 -0.01
N ILE A 110 -4.47 8.28 -1.29
CA ILE A 110 -3.71 9.46 -1.73
C ILE A 110 -4.52 10.74 -1.49
N ALA A 111 -5.79 10.76 -1.87
CA ALA A 111 -6.67 11.93 -1.68
C ALA A 111 -6.80 12.28 -0.18
N MET A 112 -7.02 11.28 0.68
CA MET A 112 -7.09 11.46 2.13
C MET A 112 -5.78 11.97 2.70
N LEU A 113 -4.64 11.41 2.32
CA LEU A 113 -3.34 11.86 2.77
C LEU A 113 -3.05 13.31 2.37
N MET A 114 -3.42 13.70 1.15
CA MET A 114 -3.30 15.10 0.69
C MET A 114 -4.25 16.03 1.44
N TRP A 115 -5.46 15.56 1.76
CA TRP A 115 -6.42 16.34 2.55
C TRP A 115 -5.92 16.55 3.98
N GLN A 116 -5.41 15.52 4.63
CA GLN A 116 -4.75 15.62 5.94
C GLN A 116 -3.56 16.59 5.92
N GLY A 117 -2.81 16.64 4.81
CA GLY A 117 -1.74 17.62 4.63
C GLY A 117 -2.25 19.05 4.69
N ARG A 118 -3.45 19.35 4.16
CA ARG A 118 -4.06 20.69 4.25
C ARG A 118 -4.36 21.09 5.68
N ALA A 119 -4.80 20.11 6.50
CA ALA A 119 -5.08 20.32 7.92
C ALA A 119 -3.80 20.49 8.75
N ALA A 120 -2.81 19.62 8.53
CA ALA A 120 -1.54 19.61 9.27
C ALA A 120 -0.58 20.75 8.90
N LYS A 121 -0.75 21.38 7.73
CA LYS A 121 0.08 22.50 7.22
C LYS A 121 1.60 22.26 7.38
N PRO A 122 2.14 21.14 6.90
CA PRO A 122 3.52 20.75 7.13
C PRO A 122 4.49 21.84 6.65
N ASN A 123 5.43 22.23 7.49
CA ASN A 123 6.38 23.31 7.25
C ASN A 123 5.72 24.67 6.86
N GLY A 124 4.53 24.96 7.39
CA GLY A 124 3.76 26.18 7.08
C GLY A 124 3.14 26.22 5.68
N LEU A 125 3.21 25.14 4.92
CA LEU A 125 2.60 25.06 3.60
C LEU A 125 1.08 24.92 3.70
N THR A 126 0.35 25.46 2.71
CA THR A 126 -1.11 25.44 2.64
C THR A 126 -1.61 24.86 1.32
N GLY A 127 -2.89 24.52 1.27
CA GLY A 127 -3.56 24.06 0.05
C GLY A 127 -2.90 22.83 -0.60
N LEU A 128 -2.78 22.83 -1.92
CA LEU A 128 -2.20 21.73 -2.68
C LEU A 128 -0.73 21.46 -2.31
N ARG A 129 0.04 22.53 -2.00
CA ARG A 129 1.46 22.40 -1.62
C ARG A 129 1.61 21.61 -0.32
N ALA A 130 0.72 21.81 0.64
CA ALA A 130 0.70 21.04 1.88
C ALA A 130 0.39 19.56 1.62
N GLY A 131 -0.57 19.26 0.74
CA GLY A 131 -0.88 17.90 0.33
C GLY A 131 0.31 17.19 -0.35
N ILE A 132 1.00 17.86 -1.27
CA ILE A 132 2.18 17.30 -1.95
C ILE A 132 3.33 17.09 -0.93
N ARG A 133 3.50 18.00 0.03
CA ARG A 133 4.50 17.81 1.09
C ARG A 133 4.19 16.59 1.96
N MET A 134 2.91 16.35 2.24
CA MET A 134 2.49 15.17 2.97
C MET A 134 2.81 13.88 2.21
N LEU A 135 2.59 13.86 0.88
CA LEU A 135 3.00 12.73 0.04
C LEU A 135 4.51 12.49 0.12
N ASP A 136 5.34 13.53 0.02
CA ASP A 136 6.80 13.40 0.15
C ASP A 136 7.21 12.78 1.51
N LEU A 137 6.58 13.21 2.60
CA LEU A 137 6.87 12.71 3.94
C LEU A 137 6.42 11.26 4.14
N ALA A 138 5.36 10.84 3.44
CA ALA A 138 4.80 9.50 3.55
C ALA A 138 5.53 8.43 2.70
N THR A 139 6.40 8.82 1.75
CA THR A 139 7.04 7.88 0.80
C THR A 139 7.74 6.71 1.47
N VAL A 140 8.48 6.97 2.55
CA VAL A 140 9.21 5.91 3.28
C VAL A 140 8.23 4.97 4.00
N GLY A 141 7.22 5.55 4.67
CA GLY A 141 6.16 4.78 5.34
C GLY A 141 5.39 3.91 4.34
N ALA A 142 5.09 4.45 3.15
CA ALA A 142 4.42 3.72 2.07
C ALA A 142 5.29 2.54 1.57
N ALA A 143 6.60 2.74 1.37
CA ALA A 143 7.50 1.68 0.96
C ALA A 143 7.57 0.55 1.99
N ILE A 144 7.76 0.88 3.27
CA ILE A 144 7.86 -0.11 4.36
C ILE A 144 6.51 -0.82 4.56
N GLY A 145 5.41 -0.07 4.61
CA GLY A 145 4.06 -0.64 4.73
C GLY A 145 3.73 -1.60 3.59
N TYR A 146 4.06 -1.22 2.35
CA TYR A 146 3.92 -2.11 1.19
C TYR A 146 4.72 -3.40 1.38
N GLY A 147 6.00 -3.31 1.76
CA GLY A 147 6.84 -4.48 1.99
C GLY A 147 6.26 -5.43 3.03
N VAL A 148 5.83 -4.92 4.18
CA VAL A 148 5.20 -5.75 5.23
C VAL A 148 3.91 -6.39 4.71
N GLY A 149 3.09 -5.66 3.95
CA GLY A 149 1.89 -6.19 3.31
C GLY A 149 2.20 -7.35 2.36
N ARG A 150 3.35 -7.33 1.65
CA ARG A 150 3.76 -8.44 0.75
C ARG A 150 4.04 -9.75 1.50
N ILE A 151 4.49 -9.67 2.75
CA ILE A 151 4.57 -10.86 3.60
C ILE A 151 3.16 -11.42 3.89
N GLY A 152 2.15 -10.55 3.98
CA GLY A 152 0.75 -10.97 4.09
C GLY A 152 0.29 -11.79 2.88
N CYS A 153 0.58 -11.34 1.66
CA CYS A 153 0.31 -12.10 0.43
C CYS A 153 1.03 -13.46 0.43
N LEU A 154 2.28 -13.49 0.88
CA LEU A 154 3.04 -14.73 0.97
C LEU A 154 2.42 -15.72 1.96
N THR A 155 2.01 -15.26 3.15
CA THR A 155 1.47 -16.13 4.21
C THR A 155 0.07 -16.62 3.91
N SER A 156 -0.77 -15.81 3.27
CA SER A 156 -2.13 -16.20 2.86
C SER A 156 -2.15 -17.14 1.66
N GLY A 157 -1.10 -17.10 0.82
CA GLY A 157 -1.09 -17.87 -0.41
C GLY A 157 -2.17 -17.42 -1.40
N ASP A 158 -2.36 -16.11 -1.56
CA ASP A 158 -3.40 -15.47 -2.37
C ASP A 158 -3.16 -15.48 -3.89
N GLY A 159 -2.17 -16.24 -4.37
CA GLY A 159 -1.80 -16.33 -5.79
C GLY A 159 -0.78 -15.29 -6.24
N ASP A 160 -0.29 -14.47 -5.33
CA ASP A 160 0.70 -13.42 -5.62
C ASP A 160 2.15 -13.94 -5.77
N TYR A 161 2.35 -15.23 -5.78
CA TYR A 161 3.65 -15.89 -6.00
C TYR A 161 4.08 -15.88 -7.48
N GLY A 162 5.32 -16.32 -7.75
CA GLY A 162 5.86 -16.44 -9.10
C GLY A 162 5.57 -17.80 -9.74
N ARG A 163 6.08 -17.98 -10.96
CA ARG A 163 5.97 -19.24 -11.71
C ARG A 163 6.59 -20.42 -10.97
N ASN A 164 6.18 -21.64 -11.35
CA ASN A 164 6.78 -22.88 -10.88
C ASN A 164 8.28 -22.90 -11.19
N THR A 165 9.05 -23.50 -10.29
CA THR A 165 10.51 -23.55 -10.39
C THR A 165 11.06 -24.86 -9.84
N THR A 166 12.23 -25.26 -10.31
CA THR A 166 13.05 -26.32 -9.73
C THR A 166 14.23 -25.76 -8.93
N SER A 167 14.32 -24.43 -8.83
CA SER A 167 15.40 -23.74 -8.13
C SER A 167 15.34 -24.00 -6.62
N ALA A 168 16.51 -24.05 -5.98
CA ALA A 168 16.65 -24.11 -4.52
C ALA A 168 16.03 -22.90 -3.80
N TRP A 169 15.73 -21.81 -4.51
CA TRP A 169 15.02 -20.62 -4.01
C TRP A 169 13.49 -20.76 -4.05
N GLY A 170 12.99 -21.87 -4.62
CA GLY A 170 11.56 -22.17 -4.62
C GLY A 170 11.06 -22.50 -3.23
N ILE A 171 9.80 -22.17 -2.99
CA ILE A 171 9.09 -22.50 -1.75
C ILE A 171 7.86 -23.35 -2.05
N HIS A 172 7.53 -24.25 -1.13
CA HIS A 172 6.25 -24.97 -1.17
C HIS A 172 5.14 -24.08 -0.63
N MET A 173 4.01 -24.04 -1.36
CA MET A 173 2.80 -23.44 -0.85
C MET A 173 2.14 -24.40 0.15
N ALA A 174 1.45 -23.87 1.17
CA ALA A 174 0.63 -24.68 2.05
C ALA A 174 -0.55 -25.31 1.29
N LYS A 175 -0.99 -26.49 1.73
CA LYS A 175 -2.15 -27.17 1.09
C LYS A 175 -3.44 -26.37 1.21
N ASP A 176 -3.55 -25.54 2.23
CA ASP A 176 -4.66 -24.64 2.54
C ASP A 176 -4.46 -23.21 2.02
N ALA A 177 -3.47 -22.99 1.14
CA ALA A 177 -3.30 -21.72 0.44
C ALA A 177 -4.59 -21.33 -0.30
N LEU A 178 -4.92 -20.05 -0.29
CA LEU A 178 -6.15 -19.55 -0.95
C LEU A 178 -6.15 -19.81 -2.45
N VAL A 179 -4.97 -19.72 -3.09
CA VAL A 179 -4.76 -20.06 -4.51
C VAL A 179 -3.55 -21.00 -4.60
N PRO A 180 -3.74 -22.33 -4.55
CA PRO A 180 -2.65 -23.29 -4.64
C PRO A 180 -2.02 -23.29 -6.04
N PRO A 181 -0.72 -23.63 -6.16
CA PRO A 181 -0.06 -23.79 -7.46
C PRO A 181 -0.57 -25.06 -8.18
N HIS A 182 -0.32 -25.15 -9.47
CA HIS A 182 -0.51 -26.36 -10.24
C HIS A 182 0.84 -26.90 -10.75
N PRO A 183 1.18 -28.14 -10.43
CA PRO A 183 0.51 -29.07 -9.50
C PRO A 183 0.63 -28.61 -8.05
N ALA A 184 -0.23 -29.13 -7.16
CA ALA A 184 -0.36 -28.69 -5.77
C ALA A 184 0.89 -28.85 -4.89
N ASP A 185 1.85 -29.67 -5.32
CA ASP A 185 3.16 -29.89 -4.68
C ASP A 185 4.32 -29.10 -5.33
N ALA A 186 4.02 -28.29 -6.36
CA ALA A 186 5.04 -27.53 -7.06
C ALA A 186 5.74 -26.51 -6.16
N LEU A 187 7.06 -26.37 -6.39
CA LEU A 187 7.82 -25.22 -5.88
C LEU A 187 7.49 -23.99 -6.71
N VAL A 188 7.25 -22.86 -6.05
CA VAL A 188 7.01 -21.57 -6.69
C VAL A 188 8.03 -20.52 -6.26
N LEU A 189 8.31 -19.56 -7.14
CA LEU A 189 9.19 -18.45 -6.79
C LEU A 189 8.50 -17.53 -5.78
N PRO A 190 9.16 -17.20 -4.65
CA PRO A 190 8.57 -16.37 -3.59
C PRO A 190 8.66 -14.87 -3.94
N THR A 191 8.01 -14.46 -5.02
CA THR A 191 8.06 -13.06 -5.48
C THR A 191 7.60 -12.05 -4.42
N PRO A 192 6.64 -12.33 -3.52
CA PRO A 192 6.32 -11.40 -2.44
C PRO A 192 7.48 -11.18 -1.46
N LEU A 193 8.30 -12.20 -1.21
CA LEU A 193 9.48 -12.06 -0.36
C LEU A 193 10.55 -11.18 -1.02
N TRP A 194 10.70 -11.28 -2.34
CA TRP A 194 11.60 -10.39 -3.10
C TRP A 194 11.12 -8.95 -3.06
N GLU A 195 9.80 -8.74 -3.26
CA GLU A 195 9.18 -7.41 -3.16
C GLU A 195 9.34 -6.81 -1.76
N PHE A 196 9.24 -7.62 -0.70
CA PHE A 196 9.54 -7.18 0.66
C PHE A 196 10.99 -6.68 0.79
N GLY A 197 11.97 -7.48 0.38
CA GLY A 197 13.38 -7.09 0.41
C GLY A 197 13.67 -5.82 -0.38
N ILE A 198 13.12 -5.71 -1.59
CA ILE A 198 13.23 -4.51 -2.43
C ILE A 198 12.60 -3.30 -1.72
N ALA A 199 11.42 -3.46 -1.14
CA ALA A 199 10.72 -2.37 -0.44
C ALA A 199 11.53 -1.83 0.76
N LEU A 200 12.22 -2.70 1.50
CA LEU A 200 13.14 -2.29 2.57
C LEU A 200 14.30 -1.46 2.03
N VAL A 201 14.93 -1.91 0.93
CA VAL A 201 16.02 -1.17 0.27
C VAL A 201 15.52 0.18 -0.24
N LEU A 202 14.35 0.24 -0.89
CA LEU A 202 13.73 1.47 -1.36
C LEU A 202 13.41 2.42 -0.19
N GLY A 203 12.83 1.90 0.89
CA GLY A 203 12.56 2.68 2.10
C GLY A 203 13.84 3.30 2.67
N MET A 204 14.91 2.52 2.74
CA MET A 204 16.22 2.97 3.21
C MET A 204 16.82 4.06 2.32
N LEU A 205 16.72 3.87 0.99
CA LEU A 205 17.20 4.85 0.01
C LEU A 205 16.42 6.15 0.09
N LEU A 206 15.08 6.09 0.11
CA LEU A 206 14.21 7.26 0.26
C LEU A 206 14.45 7.97 1.59
N TRP A 207 14.67 7.22 2.68
CA TRP A 207 15.05 7.79 3.97
C TRP A 207 16.35 8.60 3.89
N ARG A 208 17.37 8.07 3.21
CA ARG A 208 18.65 8.77 2.99
C ARG A 208 18.48 9.99 2.09
N LEU A 209 17.76 9.87 0.98
CA LEU A 209 17.49 10.97 0.05
C LEU A 209 16.70 12.11 0.70
N GLY A 210 15.76 11.79 1.59
CA GLY A 210 14.98 12.77 2.32
C GLY A 210 15.73 13.50 3.45
N ARG A 211 17.00 13.14 3.73
CA ARG A 211 17.84 13.92 4.66
C ARG A 211 18.26 15.29 4.11
N ARG A 212 18.26 15.45 2.79
CA ARG A 212 18.58 16.71 2.14
C ARG A 212 17.29 17.44 1.77
N ALA A 213 17.31 18.76 1.83
CA ALA A 213 16.23 19.56 1.30
C ALA A 213 16.02 19.26 -0.19
N ARG A 214 14.78 19.00 -0.60
CA ARG A 214 14.41 18.64 -1.97
C ARG A 214 13.28 19.53 -2.46
N PRO A 215 13.15 19.74 -3.77
CA PRO A 215 11.98 20.38 -4.33
C PRO A 215 10.71 19.60 -3.95
N LEU A 216 9.62 20.33 -3.73
CA LEU A 216 8.32 19.76 -3.36
C LEU A 216 7.81 18.79 -4.43
N GLY A 217 7.46 17.55 -4.03
CA GLY A 217 7.05 16.47 -4.92
C GLY A 217 8.20 15.60 -5.44
N TRP A 218 9.47 15.98 -5.18
CA TRP A 218 10.61 15.23 -5.70
C TRP A 218 10.73 13.83 -5.10
N LEU A 219 10.52 13.69 -3.77
CA LEU A 219 10.55 12.38 -3.11
C LEU A 219 9.42 11.49 -3.57
N THR A 220 8.24 12.06 -3.78
CA THR A 220 7.09 11.34 -4.35
C THR A 220 7.40 10.84 -5.76
N GLY A 221 7.96 11.70 -6.62
CA GLY A 221 8.40 11.31 -7.96
C GLY A 221 9.45 10.19 -7.92
N MET A 222 10.46 10.29 -7.04
CA MET A 222 11.47 9.25 -6.86
C MET A 222 10.88 7.94 -6.37
N TYR A 223 9.94 7.97 -5.41
CA TYR A 223 9.22 6.78 -4.96
C TYR A 223 8.48 6.09 -6.11
N LEU A 224 7.76 6.84 -6.94
CA LEU A 224 7.03 6.31 -8.09
C LEU A 224 7.97 5.67 -9.12
N VAL A 225 9.11 6.30 -9.41
CA VAL A 225 10.12 5.72 -10.32
C VAL A 225 10.68 4.43 -9.77
N LEU A 226 11.14 4.43 -8.52
CA LEU A 226 11.78 3.27 -7.92
C LEU A 226 10.82 2.10 -7.71
N SER A 227 9.64 2.36 -7.14
CA SER A 227 8.63 1.33 -6.89
C SER A 227 8.04 0.80 -8.19
N GLY A 228 7.77 1.66 -9.17
CA GLY A 228 7.32 1.26 -10.49
C GLY A 228 8.36 0.39 -11.21
N THR A 229 9.64 0.78 -11.20
CA THR A 229 10.70 -0.03 -11.79
C THR A 229 10.80 -1.40 -11.11
N ALA A 230 10.79 -1.44 -9.78
CA ALA A 230 10.83 -2.69 -9.03
C ALA A 230 9.65 -3.60 -9.39
N ARG A 231 8.44 -3.05 -9.42
CA ARG A 231 7.22 -3.79 -9.78
C ARG A 231 7.28 -4.30 -11.22
N PHE A 232 7.72 -3.47 -12.17
CA PHE A 232 7.87 -3.86 -13.56
C PHE A 232 8.82 -5.07 -13.72
N VAL A 233 9.95 -5.03 -13.02
CA VAL A 233 10.97 -6.09 -13.09
C VAL A 233 10.48 -7.38 -12.45
N VAL A 234 9.94 -7.33 -11.23
CA VAL A 234 9.47 -8.54 -10.52
C VAL A 234 8.36 -9.24 -11.30
N GLU A 235 7.55 -8.51 -12.03
CA GLU A 235 6.42 -9.05 -12.79
C GLU A 235 6.83 -10.04 -13.91
N PHE A 236 8.08 -10.04 -14.35
CA PHE A 236 8.56 -11.04 -15.32
C PHE A 236 8.55 -12.47 -14.76
N TRP A 237 8.64 -12.63 -13.46
CA TRP A 237 8.62 -13.93 -12.77
C TRP A 237 7.24 -14.32 -12.24
N ARG A 238 6.26 -13.43 -12.34
CA ARG A 238 4.90 -13.67 -11.85
C ARG A 238 4.05 -14.42 -12.88
N ILE A 239 2.97 -15.02 -12.38
CA ILE A 239 2.03 -15.82 -13.17
C ILE A 239 0.92 -14.99 -13.83
N ASN A 240 0.94 -13.65 -13.66
CA ASN A 240 -0.12 -12.77 -14.17
C ASN A 240 -0.27 -12.85 -15.70
N PRO A 241 -1.50 -12.84 -16.23
CA PRO A 241 -1.76 -12.84 -17.68
C PRO A 241 -1.11 -11.66 -18.38
N LYS A 242 -0.58 -11.89 -19.58
CA LYS A 242 0.05 -10.87 -20.44
C LYS A 242 -0.95 -10.38 -21.49
N LEU A 243 -1.80 -9.43 -21.13
CA LEU A 243 -2.94 -8.98 -21.93
C LEU A 243 -2.62 -7.79 -22.87
N TYR A 244 -1.58 -7.01 -22.58
CA TYR A 244 -1.29 -5.75 -23.28
C TYR A 244 0.08 -5.82 -23.96
N ALA A 245 0.11 -6.12 -25.25
CA ALA A 245 1.35 -6.21 -26.05
C ALA A 245 2.46 -7.03 -25.35
N GLY A 246 2.09 -8.18 -24.76
CA GLY A 246 3.00 -9.04 -24.01
C GLY A 246 3.30 -8.58 -22.57
N MET A 247 2.68 -7.53 -22.10
CA MET A 247 2.78 -7.04 -20.72
C MET A 247 1.53 -7.39 -19.91
N SER A 248 1.72 -7.58 -18.60
CA SER A 248 0.60 -7.69 -17.67
C SER A 248 0.01 -6.31 -17.32
N ASN A 249 -1.20 -6.29 -16.79
CA ASN A 249 -1.82 -5.07 -16.27
C ASN A 249 -0.92 -4.37 -15.24
N ALA A 250 -0.25 -5.14 -14.38
CA ALA A 250 0.68 -4.61 -13.39
C ALA A 250 1.93 -3.99 -14.03
N GLN A 251 2.45 -4.53 -15.15
CA GLN A 251 3.57 -3.92 -15.88
C GLN A 251 3.16 -2.60 -16.54
N VAL A 252 1.97 -2.51 -17.12
CA VAL A 252 1.46 -1.26 -17.72
C VAL A 252 1.31 -0.18 -16.63
N ALA A 253 0.70 -0.52 -15.50
CA ALA A 253 0.55 0.40 -14.38
C ALA A 253 1.92 0.83 -13.79
N ALA A 254 2.86 -0.10 -13.70
CA ALA A 254 4.22 0.18 -13.23
C ALA A 254 4.97 1.14 -14.17
N LEU A 255 4.86 0.93 -15.49
CA LEU A 255 5.43 1.83 -16.49
C LEU A 255 4.82 3.23 -16.41
N GLY A 256 3.49 3.31 -16.26
CA GLY A 256 2.78 4.57 -16.01
C GLY A 256 3.29 5.28 -14.76
N SER A 257 3.53 4.55 -13.68
CA SER A 257 4.10 5.08 -12.43
C SER A 257 5.51 5.65 -12.65
N VAL A 258 6.37 4.94 -13.39
CA VAL A 258 7.74 5.42 -13.73
C VAL A 258 7.66 6.71 -14.54
N ILE A 259 6.87 6.73 -15.60
CA ILE A 259 6.72 7.91 -16.48
C ILE A 259 6.21 9.10 -15.67
N PHE A 260 5.16 8.91 -14.88
CA PHE A 260 4.58 9.96 -14.06
C PHE A 260 5.56 10.48 -13.01
N GLY A 261 6.31 9.59 -12.36
CA GLY A 261 7.36 9.96 -11.42
C GLY A 261 8.48 10.78 -12.06
N LEU A 262 8.94 10.39 -13.26
CA LEU A 262 9.93 11.14 -14.04
C LEU A 262 9.42 12.53 -14.43
N VAL A 263 8.17 12.62 -14.89
CA VAL A 263 7.53 13.90 -15.25
C VAL A 263 7.48 14.84 -14.04
N ILE A 264 7.05 14.32 -12.87
CA ILE A 264 7.08 15.13 -11.64
C ILE A 264 8.50 15.64 -11.35
N MET A 265 9.50 14.77 -11.39
CA MET A 265 10.88 15.13 -11.08
C MET A 265 11.43 16.18 -12.06
N LEU A 266 11.10 16.08 -13.35
CA LEU A 266 11.50 17.06 -14.36
C LEU A 266 10.83 18.43 -14.12
N ILE A 267 9.53 18.44 -13.82
CA ILE A 267 8.80 19.68 -13.54
C ILE A 267 9.33 20.41 -12.30
N VAL A 268 9.73 19.65 -11.26
CA VAL A 268 10.18 20.26 -10.00
C VAL A 268 11.68 20.52 -9.92
N LYS A 269 12.46 20.03 -10.89
CA LYS A 269 13.93 20.09 -10.90
C LYS A 269 14.49 21.49 -10.63
N SER A 270 13.89 22.53 -11.20
CA SER A 270 14.32 23.93 -11.10
C SER A 270 13.70 24.70 -9.93
N ARG A 271 12.85 24.03 -9.12
CA ARG A 271 12.15 24.71 -8.02
C ARG A 271 13.00 24.73 -6.75
N THR A 272 12.76 25.74 -5.93
CA THR A 272 13.43 25.89 -4.64
C THR A 272 13.17 24.67 -3.74
N PRO A 273 14.19 24.07 -3.13
CA PRO A 273 14.03 23.00 -2.17
C PRO A 273 13.19 23.42 -0.96
N VAL A 274 12.36 22.52 -0.45
CA VAL A 274 11.51 22.73 0.72
C VAL A 274 11.85 21.68 1.76
N GLY A 275 12.11 22.13 2.99
CA GLY A 275 12.40 21.26 4.12
C GLY A 275 13.83 20.71 4.06
N GLY A 276 14.47 20.75 5.18
CA GLY A 276 15.69 20.07 5.53
C GLY A 276 15.50 19.52 6.94
N PRO A 277 16.49 18.86 7.55
CA PRO A 277 16.43 18.57 8.97
C PRO A 277 16.17 19.87 9.72
N ALA A 278 15.24 19.83 10.68
CA ALA A 278 15.06 20.95 11.60
C ALA A 278 16.43 21.34 12.17
N PRO A 279 16.76 22.64 12.29
CA PRO A 279 17.99 23.05 12.95
C PRO A 279 18.01 22.37 14.33
N MET A 280 19.12 21.69 14.64
CA MET A 280 19.29 21.12 15.98
C MET A 280 19.15 22.27 16.98
N PRO A 281 18.38 22.09 18.07
CA PRO A 281 18.32 23.10 19.11
C PRO A 281 19.76 23.37 19.55
N VAL A 282 20.14 24.62 19.46
CA VAL A 282 21.44 25.11 19.99
C VAL A 282 21.40 24.69 21.46
N ARG A 283 22.25 23.74 21.86
CA ARG A 283 22.49 23.48 23.27
C ARG A 283 23.01 24.80 23.82
N GLU A 284 22.16 25.52 24.53
CA GLU A 284 22.63 26.63 25.36
C GLU A 284 23.73 26.05 26.26
N ALA A 285 24.93 26.50 26.03
CA ALA A 285 26.03 26.22 26.93
C ALA A 285 25.61 26.79 28.28
N VAL A 286 25.31 25.89 29.21
CA VAL A 286 25.14 26.26 30.61
C VAL A 286 26.52 26.74 31.05
N VAL A 287 26.65 28.05 31.21
CA VAL A 287 27.78 28.73 31.82
C VAL A 287 27.67 28.54 33.32
#